data_605f9d86b6fc0e348af3d48faa5cd47f
#
_entry.id   605f9d86b6fc0e348af3d48faa5cd47f
#
_cell.length_a   1.000
_cell.length_b   1.000
_cell.length_c   1.000
_cell.angle_alpha   90.00
_cell.angle_beta   90.00
_cell.angle_gamma   90.00
#
_symmetry.space_group_name_H-M   'P 1'
#
loop_
_entity.id
_entity.type
_entity.pdbx_description
1 polymer ?
#
loop_
_entity_poly.entity_id
_entity_poly.type
_entity_poly.pdbx_seq_one_letter_code
_entity_poly.pdbx_strand_id
1 'polypeptide(L)'
;MLVNEQLDTFLLRKPVLGRGVYVAQGAVVLGDVTLGEHSSVWCNAVLRGDINRIVVGHHSNIQDNAVLHLAEDLPCVLGNYVTVGHGAIVHACTVGDDVLVGMGSVILDGAVIGAQSLLGAGALITPGTQIPPGSLVLGSPAKVARELSPQERTELRALAEKYARAAAYYLEHNINVSALVRSQAPL
;
A
#
# COMPACT_ATOMS: atom_id res chain seq x y z
N MET A 1 -10.65 -12.63 -20.01
CA MET A 1 -9.32 -13.23 -20.35
C MET A 1 -9.22 -14.56 -19.62
N LEU A 2 -8.59 -15.60 -20.22
CA LEU A 2 -8.37 -16.85 -19.48
C LEU A 2 -7.30 -16.62 -18.40
N VAL A 3 -7.37 -17.35 -17.28
CA VAL A 3 -6.41 -17.19 -16.16
C VAL A 3 -4.95 -17.27 -16.62
N ASN A 4 -4.63 -18.20 -17.53
CA ASN A 4 -3.27 -18.32 -18.06
C ASN A 4 -2.81 -17.08 -18.85
N GLU A 5 -3.71 -16.47 -19.64
CA GLU A 5 -3.40 -15.24 -20.38
C GLU A 5 -3.13 -14.04 -19.45
N GLN A 6 -3.84 -13.99 -18.33
CA GLN A 6 -3.60 -12.97 -17.30
C GLN A 6 -2.25 -13.19 -16.61
N LEU A 7 -1.96 -14.42 -16.18
CA LEU A 7 -0.67 -14.75 -15.58
C LEU A 7 0.49 -14.45 -16.54
N ASP A 8 0.37 -14.79 -17.82
CA ASP A 8 1.38 -14.46 -18.84
C ASP A 8 1.54 -12.93 -19.01
N THR A 9 0.44 -12.18 -18.87
CA THR A 9 0.45 -10.72 -19.05
C THR A 9 1.00 -9.97 -17.84
N PHE A 10 0.67 -10.39 -16.63
CA PHE A 10 0.96 -9.62 -15.41
C PHE A 10 2.04 -10.25 -14.54
N LEU A 11 1.99 -11.57 -14.29
CA LEU A 11 2.93 -12.23 -13.39
C LEU A 11 4.37 -12.20 -13.91
N LEU A 12 4.57 -12.27 -15.24
CA LEU A 12 5.91 -12.25 -15.85
C LEU A 12 6.52 -10.85 -15.89
N ARG A 13 5.78 -9.80 -15.56
CA ARG A 13 6.34 -8.45 -15.45
C ARG A 13 7.25 -8.36 -14.22
N LYS A 14 8.34 -7.61 -14.38
CA LYS A 14 9.21 -7.29 -13.25
C LYS A 14 8.68 -6.07 -12.52
N PRO A 15 8.69 -6.06 -11.17
CA PRO A 15 8.34 -4.87 -10.41
C PRO A 15 9.20 -3.66 -10.81
N VAL A 16 8.55 -2.49 -10.90
CA VAL A 16 9.19 -1.19 -11.18
C VAL A 16 9.35 -0.44 -9.88
N LEU A 17 10.60 -0.12 -9.52
CA LEU A 17 10.92 0.60 -8.29
C LEU A 17 11.38 2.02 -8.62
N GLY A 18 10.76 3.02 -7.99
CA GLY A 18 11.24 4.39 -8.00
C GLY A 18 12.54 4.56 -7.21
N ARG A 19 13.16 5.72 -7.32
CA ARG A 19 14.38 6.06 -6.57
C ARG A 19 14.13 5.99 -5.06
N GLY A 20 15.08 5.43 -4.30
CA GLY A 20 15.01 5.39 -2.84
C GLY A 20 13.94 4.45 -2.28
N VAL A 21 13.42 3.51 -3.07
CA VAL A 21 12.48 2.49 -2.60
C VAL A 21 13.20 1.50 -1.70
N TYR A 22 12.63 1.24 -0.53
CA TYR A 22 13.07 0.19 0.38
C TYR A 22 12.14 -1.01 0.31
N VAL A 23 12.71 -2.20 0.15
CA VAL A 23 12.00 -3.48 0.28
C VAL A 23 12.78 -4.34 1.25
N ALA A 24 12.15 -4.73 2.35
CA ALA A 24 12.76 -5.59 3.36
C ALA A 24 13.04 -7.00 2.82
N GLN A 25 14.08 -7.65 3.31
CA GLN A 25 14.29 -9.08 3.08
C GLN A 25 13.13 -9.85 3.74
N GLY A 26 12.53 -10.77 2.98
CA GLY A 26 11.33 -11.51 3.39
C GLY A 26 10.02 -10.88 2.93
N ALA A 27 10.00 -9.63 2.47
CA ALA A 27 8.86 -9.10 1.73
C ALA A 27 8.79 -9.75 0.34
N VAL A 28 7.57 -9.99 -0.14
CA VAL A 28 7.31 -10.56 -1.46
C VAL A 28 6.70 -9.48 -2.35
N VAL A 29 7.39 -9.14 -3.44
CA VAL A 29 6.90 -8.20 -4.46
C VAL A 29 7.06 -8.89 -5.82
N LEU A 30 5.96 -9.24 -6.46
CA LEU A 30 6.00 -10.00 -7.70
C LEU A 30 4.89 -9.59 -8.67
N GLY A 31 5.17 -9.75 -9.97
CA GLY A 31 4.24 -9.42 -11.05
C GLY A 31 4.21 -7.91 -11.36
N ASP A 32 3.09 -7.43 -11.88
CA ASP A 32 2.90 -6.03 -12.29
C ASP A 32 2.71 -5.11 -11.08
N VAL A 33 3.82 -4.77 -10.42
CA VAL A 33 3.87 -3.88 -9.25
C VAL A 33 4.72 -2.68 -9.55
N THR A 34 4.17 -1.48 -9.30
CA THR A 34 4.92 -0.22 -9.36
C THR A 34 4.99 0.40 -7.97
N LEU A 35 6.20 0.71 -7.50
CA LEU A 35 6.48 1.40 -6.26
C LEU A 35 7.05 2.79 -6.54
N GLY A 36 6.36 3.83 -6.10
CA GLY A 36 6.78 5.23 -6.26
C GLY A 36 8.02 5.57 -5.44
N GLU A 37 8.68 6.68 -5.77
CA GLU A 37 9.90 7.14 -5.11
C GLU A 37 9.75 7.19 -3.57
N HIS A 38 10.78 6.78 -2.85
CA HIS A 38 10.84 6.79 -1.38
C HIS A 38 9.72 6.03 -0.67
N SER A 39 9.01 5.14 -1.39
CA SER A 39 8.08 4.20 -0.76
C SER A 39 8.83 3.04 -0.09
N SER A 40 8.14 2.31 0.79
CA SER A 40 8.76 1.21 1.52
C SER A 40 7.82 0.03 1.73
N VAL A 41 8.39 -1.19 1.61
CA VAL A 41 7.71 -2.46 1.85
C VAL A 41 8.46 -3.20 2.96
N TRP A 42 7.79 -3.42 4.08
CA TRP A 42 8.39 -3.94 5.31
C TRP A 42 8.31 -5.47 5.42
N CYS A 43 8.79 -6.02 6.51
CA CYS A 43 9.01 -7.46 6.66
C CYS A 43 7.74 -8.28 6.42
N ASN A 44 7.85 -9.35 5.62
CA ASN A 44 6.77 -10.29 5.31
C ASN A 44 5.52 -9.67 4.66
N ALA A 45 5.56 -8.41 4.22
CA ALA A 45 4.48 -7.85 3.43
C ALA A 45 4.46 -8.52 2.03
N VAL A 46 3.26 -8.71 1.49
CA VAL A 46 3.05 -9.38 0.19
C VAL A 46 2.32 -8.45 -0.77
N LEU A 47 2.97 -8.10 -1.88
CA LEU A 47 2.39 -7.37 -3.00
C LEU A 47 2.39 -8.31 -4.21
N ARG A 48 1.23 -8.87 -4.56
CA ARG A 48 1.11 -9.86 -5.63
C ARG A 48 0.26 -9.34 -6.79
N GLY A 49 0.94 -8.84 -7.83
CA GLY A 49 0.35 -8.30 -9.07
C GLY A 49 0.34 -9.34 -10.19
N ASP A 50 -0.37 -10.45 -10.02
CA ASP A 50 -0.30 -11.61 -10.91
C ASP A 50 -1.38 -11.65 -12.00
N ILE A 51 -2.57 -11.08 -11.77
CA ILE A 51 -3.69 -11.08 -12.72
C ILE A 51 -4.19 -9.67 -13.08
N ASN A 52 -3.61 -8.64 -12.47
CA ASN A 52 -3.80 -7.22 -12.73
C ASN A 52 -2.63 -6.47 -12.09
N ARG A 53 -2.69 -5.15 -11.96
CA ARG A 53 -1.58 -4.32 -11.46
C ARG A 53 -1.80 -3.81 -10.04
N ILE A 54 -0.68 -3.61 -9.33
CA ILE A 54 -0.60 -2.86 -8.08
C ILE A 54 0.20 -1.58 -8.33
N VAL A 55 -0.32 -0.45 -7.89
CA VAL A 55 0.37 0.84 -7.95
C VAL A 55 0.43 1.43 -6.55
N VAL A 56 1.62 1.75 -6.08
CA VAL A 56 1.86 2.43 -4.80
C VAL A 56 2.54 3.76 -5.09
N GLY A 57 1.94 4.85 -4.65
CA GLY A 57 2.47 6.20 -4.82
C GLY A 57 3.75 6.47 -4.00
N HIS A 58 4.38 7.61 -4.25
CA HIS A 58 5.62 7.98 -3.57
C HIS A 58 5.43 8.22 -2.06
N HIS A 59 6.49 8.00 -1.27
CA HIS A 59 6.50 8.16 0.20
C HIS A 59 5.47 7.31 0.95
N SER A 60 4.84 6.33 0.28
CA SER A 60 3.89 5.39 0.90
C SER A 60 4.62 4.22 1.54
N ASN A 61 4.04 3.65 2.60
CA ASN A 61 4.67 2.53 3.30
C ASN A 61 3.68 1.39 3.53
N ILE A 62 4.13 0.17 3.24
CA ILE A 62 3.38 -1.07 3.41
C ILE A 62 4.04 -1.83 4.55
N GLN A 63 3.42 -1.83 5.72
CA GLN A 63 4.03 -2.33 6.95
C GLN A 63 4.01 -3.86 7.03
N ASP A 64 4.67 -4.38 8.07
CA ASP A 64 4.92 -5.80 8.24
C ASP A 64 3.64 -6.63 8.16
N ASN A 65 3.72 -7.77 7.46
CA ASN A 65 2.63 -8.72 7.24
C ASN A 65 1.39 -8.16 6.50
N ALA A 66 1.44 -6.95 5.96
CA ALA A 66 0.33 -6.43 5.14
C ALA A 66 0.27 -7.14 3.79
N VAL A 67 -0.93 -7.26 3.22
CA VAL A 67 -1.16 -7.90 1.93
C VAL A 67 -1.85 -6.93 0.99
N LEU A 68 -1.26 -6.71 -0.18
CA LEU A 68 -1.87 -6.02 -1.31
C LEU A 68 -2.13 -7.04 -2.43
N HIS A 69 -3.38 -7.12 -2.86
CA HIS A 69 -3.78 -7.95 -3.98
C HIS A 69 -4.90 -7.27 -4.79
N LEU A 70 -5.37 -7.91 -5.80
CA LEU A 70 -6.24 -7.33 -6.82
C LEU A 70 -7.26 -8.35 -7.33
N ALA A 71 -8.21 -7.90 -8.13
CA ALA A 71 -9.15 -8.75 -8.83
C ALA A 71 -8.87 -8.71 -10.35
N GLU A 72 -9.53 -9.58 -11.09
CA GLU A 72 -9.35 -9.70 -12.55
C GLU A 72 -9.56 -8.36 -13.27
N ASP A 73 -10.59 -7.63 -12.89
CA ASP A 73 -11.04 -6.38 -13.51
C ASP A 73 -10.74 -5.12 -12.66
N LEU A 74 -10.26 -5.29 -11.44
CA LEU A 74 -10.01 -4.20 -10.50
C LEU A 74 -8.56 -4.21 -10.01
N PRO A 75 -7.76 -3.17 -10.32
CA PRO A 75 -6.41 -3.02 -9.78
C PRO A 75 -6.44 -2.66 -8.29
N CYS A 76 -5.28 -2.74 -7.64
CA CYS A 76 -5.04 -2.17 -6.32
C CYS A 76 -4.18 -0.92 -6.47
N VAL A 77 -4.76 0.27 -6.19
CA VAL A 77 -4.10 1.55 -6.40
C VAL A 77 -4.06 2.37 -5.12
N LEU A 78 -2.85 2.68 -4.66
CA LEU A 78 -2.60 3.54 -3.51
C LEU A 78 -1.96 4.85 -3.98
N GLY A 79 -2.46 5.95 -3.48
CA GLY A 79 -1.90 7.28 -3.69
C GLY A 79 -0.56 7.51 -2.98
N ASN A 80 -0.19 8.76 -2.84
CA ASN A 80 1.04 9.19 -2.21
C ASN A 80 0.87 9.35 -0.69
N TYR A 81 1.96 9.16 0.06
CA TYR A 81 1.95 9.30 1.53
C TYR A 81 0.92 8.39 2.22
N VAL A 82 0.59 7.24 1.64
CA VAL A 82 -0.30 6.25 2.25
C VAL A 82 0.49 5.41 3.24
N THR A 83 -0.05 5.26 4.44
CA THR A 83 0.46 4.31 5.43
C THR A 83 -0.49 3.12 5.52
N VAL A 84 -0.02 1.94 5.11
CA VAL A 84 -0.74 0.68 5.31
C VAL A 84 -0.19 0.00 6.55
N GLY A 85 -1.00 -0.04 7.61
CA GLY A 85 -0.62 -0.58 8.92
C GLY A 85 -0.39 -2.09 8.91
N HIS A 86 0.36 -2.54 9.92
CA HIS A 86 0.74 -3.95 10.09
C HIS A 86 -0.45 -4.91 9.94
N GLY A 87 -0.29 -5.96 9.14
CA GLY A 87 -1.29 -7.00 8.95
C GLY A 87 -2.57 -6.57 8.22
N ALA A 88 -2.62 -5.37 7.65
CA ALA A 88 -3.78 -4.93 6.88
C ALA A 88 -3.88 -5.68 5.55
N ILE A 89 -5.11 -5.88 5.06
CA ILE A 89 -5.41 -6.46 3.74
C ILE A 89 -6.05 -5.38 2.88
N VAL A 90 -5.42 -5.09 1.75
CA VAL A 90 -5.89 -4.09 0.78
C VAL A 90 -6.10 -4.80 -0.56
N HIS A 91 -7.36 -5.02 -0.91
CA HIS A 91 -7.73 -5.86 -2.04
C HIS A 91 -8.56 -5.09 -3.06
N ALA A 92 -8.07 -5.07 -4.32
CA ALA A 92 -8.80 -4.58 -5.51
C ALA A 92 -9.52 -3.24 -5.30
N CYS A 93 -8.84 -2.24 -4.72
CA CYS A 93 -9.45 -0.98 -4.30
C CYS A 93 -8.58 0.22 -4.64
N THR A 94 -9.14 1.41 -4.47
CA THR A 94 -8.42 2.68 -4.63
C THR A 94 -8.33 3.42 -3.29
N VAL A 95 -7.10 3.79 -2.91
CA VAL A 95 -6.81 4.56 -1.70
C VAL A 95 -6.18 5.89 -2.11
N GLY A 96 -6.79 7.01 -1.71
CA GLY A 96 -6.30 8.36 -2.00
C GLY A 96 -5.02 8.73 -1.25
N ASP A 97 -4.52 9.93 -1.50
CA ASP A 97 -3.30 10.46 -0.85
C ASP A 97 -3.50 10.68 0.66
N ASP A 98 -2.40 10.62 1.42
CA ASP A 98 -2.38 10.93 2.84
C ASP A 98 -3.34 10.06 3.69
N VAL A 99 -3.60 8.81 3.30
CA VAL A 99 -4.49 7.90 4.03
C VAL A 99 -3.70 7.02 5.00
N LEU A 100 -4.24 6.87 6.21
CA LEU A 100 -3.82 5.82 7.13
C LEU A 100 -4.82 4.66 7.11
N VAL A 101 -4.37 3.51 6.60
CA VAL A 101 -5.06 2.23 6.75
C VAL A 101 -4.60 1.59 8.05
N GLY A 102 -5.47 1.53 9.05
CA GLY A 102 -5.14 1.03 10.38
C GLY A 102 -4.69 -0.43 10.40
N MET A 103 -3.94 -0.81 11.43
CA MET A 103 -3.44 -2.17 11.62
C MET A 103 -4.58 -3.22 11.56
N GLY A 104 -4.38 -4.30 10.82
CA GLY A 104 -5.35 -5.38 10.68
C GLY A 104 -6.65 -5.00 9.98
N SER A 105 -6.75 -3.83 9.34
CA SER A 105 -7.91 -3.45 8.55
C SER A 105 -8.03 -4.29 7.30
N VAL A 106 -9.27 -4.45 6.79
CA VAL A 106 -9.56 -5.14 5.55
C VAL A 106 -10.32 -4.20 4.63
N ILE A 107 -9.80 -3.95 3.42
CA ILE A 107 -10.46 -3.18 2.37
C ILE A 107 -10.74 -4.12 1.21
N LEU A 108 -12.00 -4.18 0.77
CA LEU A 108 -12.45 -5.11 -0.25
C LEU A 108 -12.74 -4.42 -1.59
N ASP A 109 -13.01 -5.25 -2.59
CA ASP A 109 -13.10 -4.96 -4.01
C ASP A 109 -13.95 -3.73 -4.35
N GLY A 110 -13.41 -2.86 -5.19
CA GLY A 110 -14.11 -1.67 -5.67
C GLY A 110 -14.32 -0.58 -4.63
N ALA A 111 -13.81 -0.74 -3.41
CA ALA A 111 -13.87 0.33 -2.43
C ALA A 111 -12.97 1.51 -2.84
N VAL A 112 -13.42 2.73 -2.55
CA VAL A 112 -12.66 3.97 -2.78
C VAL A 112 -12.53 4.73 -1.47
N ILE A 113 -11.30 4.94 -1.02
CA ILE A 113 -10.99 5.67 0.19
C ILE A 113 -10.52 7.07 -0.20
N GLY A 114 -11.31 8.08 0.16
CA GLY A 114 -10.98 9.48 -0.12
C GLY A 114 -9.70 9.92 0.62
N ALA A 115 -8.96 10.84 0.00
CA ALA A 115 -7.70 11.35 0.53
C ALA A 115 -7.83 11.90 1.97
N GLN A 116 -6.73 11.92 2.71
CA GLN A 116 -6.65 12.44 4.08
C GLN A 116 -7.63 11.75 5.05
N SER A 117 -7.89 10.46 4.86
CA SER A 117 -8.78 9.67 5.72
C SER A 117 -7.98 8.72 6.63
N LEU A 118 -8.58 8.37 7.75
CA LEU A 118 -8.05 7.42 8.71
C LEU A 118 -9.04 6.26 8.88
N LEU A 119 -8.61 5.06 8.52
CA LEU A 119 -9.31 3.82 8.85
C LEU A 119 -8.75 3.30 10.17
N GLY A 120 -9.61 3.15 11.17
CA GLY A 120 -9.20 2.61 12.48
C GLY A 120 -8.73 1.17 12.39
N ALA A 121 -7.92 0.74 13.35
CA ALA A 121 -7.43 -0.64 13.41
C ALA A 121 -8.58 -1.65 13.38
N GLY A 122 -8.44 -2.73 12.58
CA GLY A 122 -9.45 -3.77 12.41
C GLY A 122 -10.70 -3.33 11.64
N ALA A 123 -10.71 -2.15 11.01
CA ALA A 123 -11.86 -1.70 10.22
C ALA A 123 -12.10 -2.60 9.01
N LEU A 124 -13.35 -2.99 8.75
CA LEU A 124 -13.77 -3.76 7.58
C LEU A 124 -14.53 -2.87 6.59
N ILE A 125 -13.87 -2.51 5.50
CA ILE A 125 -14.45 -1.78 4.38
C ILE A 125 -15.02 -2.79 3.39
N THR A 126 -16.34 -2.83 3.28
CA THR A 126 -17.06 -3.77 2.40
C THR A 126 -16.93 -3.40 0.92
N PRO A 127 -17.17 -4.33 -0.01
CA PRO A 127 -17.02 -4.08 -1.44
C PRO A 127 -17.82 -2.85 -1.91
N GLY A 128 -17.24 -2.06 -2.83
CA GLY A 128 -17.88 -0.90 -3.45
C GLY A 128 -18.10 0.31 -2.54
N THR A 129 -17.65 0.24 -1.27
CA THR A 129 -17.83 1.34 -0.31
C THR A 129 -17.06 2.58 -0.75
N GLN A 130 -17.74 3.74 -0.72
CA GLN A 130 -17.15 5.05 -1.01
C GLN A 130 -16.96 5.83 0.28
N ILE A 131 -15.71 6.07 0.68
CA ILE A 131 -15.37 6.87 1.86
C ILE A 131 -15.02 8.30 1.41
N PRO A 132 -15.73 9.33 1.89
CA PRO A 132 -15.42 10.73 1.57
C PRO A 132 -14.02 11.13 2.08
N PRO A 133 -13.32 12.08 1.42
CA PRO A 133 -12.06 12.61 1.92
C PRO A 133 -12.15 13.15 3.35
N GLY A 134 -11.06 13.04 4.10
CA GLY A 134 -10.95 13.58 5.45
C GLY A 134 -11.77 12.85 6.51
N SER A 135 -12.13 11.60 6.30
CA SER A 135 -13.00 10.82 7.19
C SER A 135 -12.22 10.03 8.24
N LEU A 136 -12.73 9.99 9.48
CA LEU A 136 -12.45 8.94 10.44
C LEU A 136 -13.44 7.79 10.24
N VAL A 137 -12.93 6.60 9.96
CA VAL A 137 -13.74 5.41 9.64
C VAL A 137 -13.45 4.29 10.64
N LEU A 138 -14.47 3.78 11.30
CA LEU A 138 -14.33 2.80 12.38
C LEU A 138 -15.35 1.66 12.24
N GLY A 139 -14.98 0.48 12.74
CA GLY A 139 -15.88 -0.65 12.95
C GLY A 139 -15.79 -1.78 11.92
N SER A 140 -16.60 -2.82 12.13
CA SER A 140 -16.72 -3.99 11.25
C SER A 140 -18.19 -4.44 11.21
N PRO A 141 -18.93 -4.12 10.11
CA PRO A 141 -18.55 -3.31 8.97
C PRO A 141 -18.26 -1.84 9.35
N ALA A 142 -17.33 -1.22 8.67
CA ALA A 142 -16.88 0.12 9.02
C ALA A 142 -17.84 1.20 8.52
N LYS A 143 -17.91 2.31 9.29
CA LYS A 143 -18.70 3.48 8.96
C LYS A 143 -17.89 4.76 9.22
N VAL A 144 -18.21 5.83 8.51
CA VAL A 144 -17.70 7.15 8.80
C VAL A 144 -18.23 7.59 10.17
N ALA A 145 -17.32 7.77 11.12
CA ALA A 145 -17.63 8.20 12.48
C ALA A 145 -17.71 9.74 12.57
N ARG A 146 -16.77 10.43 11.93
CA ARG A 146 -16.70 11.90 11.86
C ARG A 146 -15.70 12.35 10.79
N GLU A 147 -15.68 13.63 10.55
CA GLU A 147 -14.59 14.27 9.81
C GLU A 147 -13.32 14.44 10.68
N LEU A 148 -12.15 14.34 10.07
CA LEU A 148 -10.86 14.60 10.73
C LEU A 148 -10.60 16.10 10.81
N SER A 149 -10.04 16.55 11.91
CA SER A 149 -9.56 17.93 12.05
C SER A 149 -8.37 18.21 11.12
N PRO A 150 -8.07 19.49 10.82
CA PRO A 150 -6.89 19.85 10.02
C PRO A 150 -5.58 19.33 10.62
N GLN A 151 -5.45 19.31 11.94
CA GLN A 151 -4.28 18.80 12.62
C GLN A 151 -4.13 17.27 12.41
N GLU A 152 -5.19 16.50 12.61
CA GLU A 152 -5.17 15.03 12.37
C GLU A 152 -4.77 14.72 10.93
N ARG A 153 -5.26 15.46 9.93
CA ARG A 153 -4.88 15.29 8.53
C ARG A 153 -3.38 15.56 8.30
N THR A 154 -2.82 16.58 8.96
CA THR A 154 -1.37 16.87 8.89
C THR A 154 -0.55 15.74 9.51
N GLU A 155 -1.03 15.15 10.59
CA GLU A 155 -0.37 14.03 11.28
C GLU A 155 -0.30 12.75 10.42
N LEU A 156 -1.29 12.51 9.52
CA LEU A 156 -1.26 11.40 8.58
C LEU A 156 -0.04 11.49 7.65
N ARG A 157 0.19 12.65 7.04
CA ARG A 157 1.37 12.89 6.20
C ARG A 157 2.67 12.77 6.98
N ALA A 158 2.74 13.37 8.14
CA ALA A 158 3.93 13.32 8.99
C ALA A 158 4.31 11.87 9.37
N LEU A 159 3.31 10.99 9.56
CA LEU A 159 3.54 9.57 9.80
C LEU A 159 4.18 8.90 8.59
N ALA A 160 3.65 9.11 7.37
CA ALA A 160 4.21 8.53 6.15
C ALA A 160 5.65 9.03 5.92
N GLU A 161 5.94 10.32 6.12
CA GLU A 161 7.28 10.89 6.03
C GLU A 161 8.25 10.29 7.07
N LYS A 162 7.76 9.99 8.28
CA LYS A 162 8.57 9.28 9.29
C LYS A 162 9.03 7.92 8.78
N TYR A 163 8.14 7.15 8.13
CA TYR A 163 8.48 5.87 7.54
C TYR A 163 9.43 6.00 6.33
N ALA A 164 9.26 7.03 5.50
CA ALA A 164 10.20 7.31 4.41
C ALA A 164 11.61 7.61 4.94
N ARG A 165 11.75 8.38 6.03
CA ARG A 165 13.05 8.62 6.71
C ARG A 165 13.62 7.33 7.31
N ALA A 166 12.79 6.50 7.95
CA ALA A 166 13.25 5.21 8.48
C ALA A 166 13.75 4.31 7.35
N ALA A 167 13.02 4.21 6.24
CA ALA A 167 13.41 3.41 5.07
C ALA A 167 14.74 3.90 4.46
N ALA A 168 14.94 5.22 4.36
CA ALA A 168 16.21 5.80 3.90
C ALA A 168 17.38 5.39 4.80
N TYR A 169 17.20 5.41 6.11
CA TYR A 169 18.21 4.95 7.07
C TYR A 169 18.55 3.46 6.88
N TYR A 170 17.52 2.60 6.69
CA TYR A 170 17.73 1.16 6.43
C TYR A 170 18.50 0.92 5.13
N LEU A 171 18.22 1.69 4.07
CA LEU A 171 18.95 1.62 2.80
C LEU A 171 20.41 2.06 2.97
N GLU A 172 20.65 3.21 3.58
CA GLU A 172 21.99 3.78 3.80
C GLU A 172 22.91 2.81 4.58
N HIS A 173 22.35 2.14 5.59
CA HIS A 173 23.09 1.20 6.44
C HIS A 173 22.98 -0.26 5.96
N ASN A 174 22.39 -0.51 4.78
CA ASN A 174 22.17 -1.85 4.22
C ASN A 174 21.49 -2.84 5.21
N ILE A 175 20.56 -2.33 6.02
CA ILE A 175 19.84 -3.12 7.01
C ILE A 175 18.66 -3.83 6.33
N ASN A 176 18.69 -5.16 6.36
CA ASN A 176 17.59 -6.03 5.88
C ASN A 176 17.07 -5.69 4.47
N VAL A 177 17.94 -5.26 3.56
CA VAL A 177 17.58 -4.89 2.18
C VAL A 177 17.43 -6.13 1.31
N SER A 178 16.32 -6.24 0.57
CA SER A 178 16.04 -7.37 -0.32
C SER A 178 16.94 -7.42 -1.55
N ALA A 179 17.07 -8.62 -2.15
CA ALA A 179 17.77 -8.80 -3.42
C ALA A 179 17.13 -8.01 -4.57
N LEU A 180 15.80 -7.81 -4.53
CA LEU A 180 15.07 -7.02 -5.52
C LEU A 180 15.59 -5.58 -5.64
N VAL A 181 15.82 -4.92 -4.51
CA VAL A 181 16.39 -3.55 -4.48
C VAL A 181 17.84 -3.56 -4.95
N ARG A 182 18.64 -4.50 -4.46
CA ARG A 182 20.08 -4.61 -4.81
C ARG A 182 20.30 -4.85 -6.31
N SER A 183 19.40 -5.58 -6.98
CA SER A 183 19.51 -5.86 -8.40
C SER A 183 19.19 -4.67 -9.31
N GLN A 184 18.58 -3.61 -8.78
CA GLN A 184 18.23 -2.39 -9.52
C GLN A 184 19.15 -1.20 -9.22
N ALA A 185 20.08 -1.35 -8.28
CA ALA A 185 21.11 -0.34 -8.04
C ALA A 185 22.03 -0.28 -9.28
N PRO A 186 22.36 0.93 -9.81
CA PRO A 186 23.40 1.04 -10.83
C PRO A 186 24.73 0.53 -10.26
N LEU A 187 25.44 -0.30 -11.06
CA LEU A 187 26.80 -0.76 -10.80
C LEU A 187 27.76 0.42 -10.70
#